data_5d22588dffeeccf5e3f6fb726befc206
#
_entry.id   5d22588dffeeccf5e3f6fb726befc206
#
_cell.length_a   1.000
_cell.length_b   1.000
_cell.length_c   1.000
_cell.angle_alpha   90.00
_cell.angle_beta   90.00
_cell.angle_gamma   90.00
#
_symmetry.space_group_name_H-M   'P 1'
#
loop_
_entity.id
_entity.type
_entity.pdbx_description
1 polymer ?
#
loop_
_entity_poly.entity_id
_entity_poly.type
_entity_poly.pdbx_seq_one_letter_code
_entity_poly.pdbx_strand_id
1 'polypeptide(L)'
;EPLSNLDAKLRVSMRTEIRRIQQEVGITAIYVTHYQSHAMALSDNIIIMNKGVVAQVGTPQEIYYHPNSEFVADFIGEANFLKGSFVRSTDNGRAVMNIEGGEIEVAPQGELEAGHEYTLVLRPEAATLGEEGGLPCRVVLSCFMGSYQNYHVMVGDTLVKLSENNPKNKRIYAVGEECRLRFDPDAVHVL
;
A
#
# COMPACT_ATOMS: atom_id res chain seq x y z
N GLU A 1 9.73 -20.88 -13.10
CA GLU A 1 8.35 -20.38 -12.86
C GLU A 1 7.31 -21.40 -13.38
N PRO A 2 7.05 -22.46 -12.65
CA PRO A 2 6.23 -23.56 -13.14
C PRO A 2 4.73 -23.21 -13.33
N LEU A 3 4.28 -22.07 -12.75
CA LEU A 3 2.87 -21.68 -12.79
C LEU A 3 2.55 -20.60 -13.85
N SER A 4 3.52 -20.10 -14.59
CA SER A 4 3.34 -18.99 -15.53
C SER A 4 2.37 -19.31 -16.69
N ASN A 5 2.31 -20.58 -17.12
CA ASN A 5 1.51 -21.03 -18.25
C ASN A 5 0.09 -21.47 -17.90
N LEU A 6 -0.34 -21.33 -16.63
CA LEU A 6 -1.67 -21.72 -16.18
C LEU A 6 -2.65 -20.54 -16.31
N ASP A 7 -3.93 -20.85 -16.53
CA ASP A 7 -5.00 -19.86 -16.44
C ASP A 7 -5.14 -19.28 -15.03
N ALA A 8 -5.79 -18.12 -14.89
CA ALA A 8 -5.86 -17.39 -13.63
C ALA A 8 -6.54 -18.19 -12.52
N LYS A 9 -7.61 -18.95 -12.82
CA LYS A 9 -8.35 -19.73 -11.81
C LYS A 9 -7.53 -20.94 -11.34
N LEU A 10 -6.92 -21.65 -12.26
CA LEU A 10 -6.06 -22.80 -11.94
C LEU A 10 -4.82 -22.37 -11.17
N ARG A 11 -4.26 -21.20 -11.50
CA ARG A 11 -3.11 -20.63 -10.79
C ARG A 11 -3.42 -20.34 -9.31
N VAL A 12 -4.61 -19.82 -9.00
CA VAL A 12 -5.05 -19.59 -7.60
C VAL A 12 -5.19 -20.92 -6.87
N SER A 13 -5.85 -21.92 -7.46
CA SER A 13 -6.03 -23.23 -6.84
C SER A 13 -4.68 -23.94 -6.60
N MET A 14 -3.78 -23.88 -7.56
CA MET A 14 -2.45 -24.50 -7.44
C MET A 14 -1.59 -23.84 -6.34
N ARG A 15 -1.68 -22.52 -6.16
CA ARG A 15 -0.98 -21.85 -5.02
C ARG A 15 -1.45 -22.39 -3.69
N THR A 16 -2.75 -22.47 -3.48
CA THR A 16 -3.32 -22.98 -2.23
C THR A 16 -2.88 -24.41 -1.97
N GLU A 17 -2.88 -25.26 -3.02
CA GLU A 17 -2.48 -26.66 -2.89
C GLU A 17 -0.98 -26.83 -2.64
N ILE A 18 -0.12 -26.06 -3.30
CA ILE A 18 1.34 -26.04 -3.03
C ILE A 18 1.61 -25.64 -1.58
N ARG A 19 0.96 -24.60 -1.07
CA ARG A 19 1.11 -24.18 0.32
C ARG A 19 0.67 -25.26 1.29
N ARG A 20 -0.48 -25.89 1.05
CA ARG A 20 -0.99 -27.00 1.87
C ARG A 20 -0.01 -28.16 1.92
N ILE A 21 0.48 -28.63 0.79
CA ILE A 21 1.42 -29.75 0.70
C ILE A 21 2.74 -29.40 1.43
N GLN A 22 3.28 -28.22 1.19
CA GLN A 22 4.51 -27.78 1.84
C GLN A 22 4.38 -27.82 3.37
N GLN A 23 3.26 -27.32 3.92
CA GLN A 23 2.98 -27.33 5.34
C GLN A 23 2.78 -28.77 5.89
N GLU A 24 2.06 -29.61 5.16
CA GLU A 24 1.78 -31.00 5.55
C GLU A 24 3.07 -31.85 5.60
N VAL A 25 3.95 -31.67 4.60
CA VAL A 25 5.22 -32.41 4.52
C VAL A 25 6.30 -31.81 5.42
N GLY A 26 6.19 -30.53 5.81
CA GLY A 26 7.12 -29.85 6.68
C GLY A 26 8.51 -29.58 6.05
N ILE A 27 8.58 -29.50 4.71
CA ILE A 27 9.85 -29.25 4.01
C ILE A 27 10.15 -27.75 3.90
N THR A 28 11.44 -27.44 3.85
CA THR A 28 11.88 -26.11 3.42
C THR A 28 11.88 -26.03 1.90
N ALA A 29 11.14 -25.08 1.35
CA ALA A 29 11.04 -24.86 -0.09
C ALA A 29 11.52 -23.45 -0.43
N ILE A 30 12.31 -23.31 -1.49
CA ILE A 30 12.70 -22.01 -2.06
C ILE A 30 11.94 -21.84 -3.37
N TYR A 31 11.18 -20.75 -3.45
CA TYR A 31 10.38 -20.41 -4.63
C TYR A 31 10.84 -19.06 -5.21
N VAL A 32 11.35 -19.09 -6.43
CA VAL A 32 11.79 -17.90 -7.15
C VAL A 32 10.69 -17.47 -8.11
N THR A 33 10.27 -16.22 -8.01
CA THR A 33 9.18 -15.66 -8.84
C THR A 33 9.32 -14.15 -9.00
N HIS A 34 8.79 -13.62 -10.08
CA HIS A 34 8.55 -12.19 -10.26
C HIS A 34 7.08 -11.82 -9.99
N TYR A 35 6.21 -12.81 -9.71
CA TYR A 35 4.82 -12.56 -9.34
C TYR A 35 4.69 -12.30 -7.84
N GLN A 36 4.42 -11.05 -7.48
CA GLN A 36 4.25 -10.60 -6.08
C GLN A 36 3.18 -11.42 -5.35
N SER A 37 2.02 -11.66 -5.99
CA SER A 37 0.93 -12.44 -5.41
C SER A 37 1.30 -13.90 -5.10
N HIS A 38 2.29 -14.46 -5.79
CA HIS A 38 2.82 -15.80 -5.48
C HIS A 38 3.72 -15.74 -4.25
N ALA A 39 4.63 -14.77 -4.18
CA ALA A 39 5.49 -14.58 -3.03
C ALA A 39 4.66 -14.37 -1.76
N MET A 40 3.67 -13.47 -1.82
CA MET A 40 2.79 -13.17 -0.68
C MET A 40 1.97 -14.38 -0.19
N ALA A 41 1.46 -15.20 -1.12
CA ALA A 41 0.56 -16.31 -0.77
C ALA A 41 1.27 -17.59 -0.32
N LEU A 42 2.50 -17.81 -0.77
CA LEU A 42 3.21 -19.10 -0.60
C LEU A 42 4.28 -19.07 0.48
N SER A 43 4.84 -17.89 0.78
CA SER A 43 6.06 -17.82 1.59
C SER A 43 5.79 -17.53 3.06
N ASP A 44 6.62 -18.07 3.94
CA ASP A 44 6.75 -17.65 5.33
C ASP A 44 7.67 -16.42 5.44
N ASN A 45 8.70 -16.38 4.58
CA ASN A 45 9.61 -15.24 4.44
C ASN A 45 9.82 -14.91 2.95
N ILE A 46 9.91 -13.63 2.66
CA ILE A 46 10.20 -13.11 1.33
C ILE A 46 11.58 -12.45 1.35
N ILE A 47 12.36 -12.71 0.32
CA ILE A 47 13.62 -12.03 0.05
C ILE A 47 13.45 -11.21 -1.22
N ILE A 48 13.43 -9.89 -1.09
CA ILE A 48 13.40 -8.99 -2.25
C ILE A 48 14.83 -8.70 -2.68
N MET A 49 15.09 -8.88 -3.95
CA MET A 49 16.38 -8.61 -4.56
C MET A 49 16.28 -7.46 -5.57
N ASN A 50 17.25 -6.58 -5.57
CA ASN A 50 17.39 -5.50 -6.52
C ASN A 50 18.83 -5.48 -7.08
N LYS A 51 18.98 -5.58 -8.39
CA LYS A 51 20.30 -5.55 -9.09
C LYS A 51 21.35 -6.47 -8.44
N GLY A 52 20.93 -7.68 -8.04
CA GLY A 52 21.83 -8.71 -7.47
C GLY A 52 22.12 -8.57 -5.98
N VAL A 53 21.58 -7.57 -5.30
CA VAL A 53 21.70 -7.41 -3.85
C VAL A 53 20.34 -7.62 -3.18
N VAL A 54 20.37 -8.07 -1.91
CA VAL A 54 19.16 -8.20 -1.09
C VAL A 54 18.71 -6.80 -0.65
N ALA A 55 17.49 -6.43 -1.03
CA ALA A 55 16.89 -5.15 -0.66
C ALA A 55 16.17 -5.23 0.69
N GLN A 56 15.38 -6.29 0.91
CA GLN A 56 14.70 -6.54 2.19
C GLN A 56 14.42 -8.02 2.37
N VAL A 57 14.40 -8.47 3.63
CA VAL A 57 13.95 -9.80 4.05
C VAL A 57 12.92 -9.62 5.15
N GLY A 58 11.83 -10.38 5.09
CA GLY A 58 10.79 -10.35 6.13
C GLY A 58 9.60 -11.23 5.78
N THR A 59 8.65 -11.31 6.68
CA THR A 59 7.35 -11.93 6.42
C THR A 59 6.58 -11.16 5.35
N PRO A 60 5.59 -11.76 4.68
CA PRO A 60 4.74 -11.05 3.73
C PRO A 60 4.14 -9.75 4.28
N GLN A 61 3.68 -9.77 5.54
CA GLN A 61 3.10 -8.61 6.21
C GLN A 61 4.15 -7.51 6.45
N GLU A 62 5.34 -7.86 6.95
CA GLU A 62 6.42 -6.89 7.16
C GLU A 62 6.84 -6.23 5.86
N ILE A 63 7.03 -6.99 4.79
CA ILE A 63 7.41 -6.46 3.48
C ILE A 63 6.34 -5.52 2.92
N TYR A 64 5.06 -5.84 3.13
CA TYR A 64 3.94 -5.07 2.58
C TYR A 64 3.65 -3.79 3.36
N TYR A 65 3.60 -3.89 4.70
CA TYR A 65 3.23 -2.78 5.57
C TYR A 65 4.41 -1.94 6.06
N HIS A 66 5.62 -2.53 6.09
CA HIS A 66 6.84 -1.91 6.60
C HIS A 66 8.00 -2.03 5.59
N PRO A 67 7.82 -1.56 4.35
CA PRO A 67 8.90 -1.54 3.37
C PRO A 67 10.02 -0.62 3.85
N ASN A 68 11.27 -1.01 3.64
CA ASN A 68 12.42 -0.20 4.04
C ASN A 68 12.84 0.84 2.99
N SER A 69 12.14 0.93 1.88
CA SER A 69 12.43 1.85 0.78
C SER A 69 11.24 1.97 -0.18
N GLU A 70 11.20 3.08 -0.91
CA GLU A 70 10.22 3.28 -2.00
C GLU A 70 10.30 2.15 -3.04
N PHE A 71 11.52 1.65 -3.33
CA PHE A 71 11.69 0.51 -4.25
C PHE A 71 10.94 -0.73 -3.76
N VAL A 72 11.09 -1.11 -2.50
CA VAL A 72 10.41 -2.29 -1.94
C VAL A 72 8.90 -2.07 -1.91
N ALA A 73 8.46 -0.88 -1.51
CA ALA A 73 7.04 -0.53 -1.47
C ALA A 73 6.37 -0.66 -2.85
N ASP A 74 6.99 -0.13 -3.90
CA ASP A 74 6.48 -0.17 -5.28
C ASP A 74 6.61 -1.57 -5.89
N PHE A 75 7.70 -2.29 -5.58
CA PHE A 75 7.94 -3.62 -6.12
C PHE A 75 6.93 -4.65 -5.61
N ILE A 76 6.48 -4.57 -4.35
CA ILE A 76 5.62 -5.62 -3.75
C ILE A 76 4.12 -5.39 -3.96
N GLY A 77 3.73 -4.23 -4.41
CA GLY A 77 2.34 -3.86 -4.68
C GLY A 77 2.21 -2.39 -5.02
N GLU A 78 1.07 -2.00 -5.56
CA GLU A 78 0.81 -0.59 -5.84
C GLU A 78 0.88 0.24 -4.55
N ALA A 79 1.58 1.38 -4.61
CA ALA A 79 1.74 2.29 -3.49
C ALA A 79 1.68 3.74 -3.97
N ASN A 80 1.17 4.61 -3.11
CA ASN A 80 1.27 6.05 -3.28
C ASN A 80 2.41 6.57 -2.41
N PHE A 81 3.15 7.52 -2.95
CA PHE A 81 4.26 8.20 -2.27
C PHE A 81 3.90 9.67 -2.11
N LEU A 82 3.63 10.08 -0.87
CA LEU A 82 3.32 11.46 -0.54
C LEU A 82 4.53 12.07 0.16
N LYS A 83 4.96 13.25 -0.26
CA LYS A 83 6.01 13.98 0.45
C LYS A 83 5.38 14.83 1.54
N GLY A 84 5.90 14.72 2.75
CA GLY A 84 5.41 15.47 3.90
C GLY A 84 6.53 15.92 4.81
N SER A 85 6.37 17.12 5.38
CA SER A 85 7.29 17.65 6.39
C SER A 85 6.73 17.41 7.79
N PHE A 86 7.58 16.97 8.71
CA PHE A 86 7.21 16.81 10.11
C PHE A 86 6.99 18.18 10.77
N VAL A 87 5.84 18.34 11.42
CA VAL A 87 5.44 19.60 12.10
C VAL A 87 5.64 19.50 13.61
N ARG A 88 5.03 18.49 14.24
CA ARG A 88 5.06 18.27 15.69
C ARG A 88 4.62 16.85 16.06
N SER A 89 5.03 16.40 17.22
CA SER A 89 4.44 15.22 17.85
C SER A 89 3.15 15.58 18.59
N THR A 90 2.28 14.59 18.76
CA THR A 90 1.07 14.70 19.56
C THR A 90 1.25 13.97 20.91
N ASP A 91 0.40 14.26 21.89
CA ASP A 91 0.47 13.67 23.23
C ASP A 91 0.26 12.14 23.23
N ASN A 92 -0.35 11.60 22.19
CA ASN A 92 -0.59 10.15 22.02
C ASN A 92 0.52 9.44 21.21
N GLY A 93 1.67 10.09 20.98
CA GLY A 93 2.82 9.52 20.28
C GLY A 93 2.70 9.50 18.76
N ARG A 94 1.69 10.16 18.18
CA ARG A 94 1.57 10.34 16.73
C ARG A 94 2.36 11.56 16.28
N ALA A 95 2.61 11.63 14.99
CA ALA A 95 3.24 12.76 14.33
C ALA A 95 2.24 13.50 13.44
N VAL A 96 2.28 14.82 13.47
CA VAL A 96 1.56 15.66 12.52
C VAL A 96 2.50 15.98 11.38
N MET A 97 2.08 15.64 10.16
CA MET A 97 2.80 15.89 8.92
C MET A 97 2.05 16.93 8.09
N ASN A 98 2.76 17.83 7.47
CA ASN A 98 2.20 18.75 6.46
C ASN A 98 2.44 18.16 5.08
N ILE A 99 1.36 17.94 4.32
CA ILE A 99 1.37 17.46 2.95
C ILE A 99 0.56 18.44 2.10
N GLU A 100 1.19 19.08 1.14
CA GLU A 100 0.53 20.01 0.19
C GLU A 100 -0.35 21.06 0.91
N GLY A 101 0.09 21.56 2.08
CA GLY A 101 -0.63 22.54 2.88
C GLY A 101 -1.77 22.01 3.75
N GLY A 102 -1.97 20.67 3.77
CA GLY A 102 -2.88 20.00 4.70
C GLY A 102 -2.13 19.26 5.80
N GLU A 103 -2.61 19.37 7.05
CA GLU A 103 -2.06 18.60 8.17
C GLU A 103 -2.79 17.26 8.32
N ILE A 104 -2.02 16.20 8.51
CA ILE A 104 -2.51 14.86 8.83
C ILE A 104 -1.74 14.26 9.99
N GLU A 105 -2.38 13.36 10.74
CA GLU A 105 -1.70 12.54 11.73
C GLU A 105 -1.26 11.22 11.12
N VAL A 106 -0.06 10.76 11.51
CA VAL A 106 0.49 9.45 11.17
C VAL A 106 1.10 8.80 12.41
N ALA A 107 1.22 7.48 12.41
CA ALA A 107 1.91 6.72 13.45
C ALA A 107 3.36 6.43 12.98
N PRO A 108 4.35 7.24 13.36
CA PRO A 108 5.73 7.04 12.93
C PRO A 108 6.33 5.82 13.62
N GLN A 109 7.22 5.10 12.94
CA GLN A 109 7.94 3.95 13.50
C GLN A 109 9.31 4.32 14.08
N GLY A 110 9.56 5.60 14.29
CA GLY A 110 10.79 6.14 14.82
C GLY A 110 10.66 7.62 15.18
N GLU A 111 11.75 8.20 15.65
CA GLU A 111 11.81 9.64 15.92
C GLU A 111 11.90 10.41 14.60
N LEU A 112 11.06 11.44 14.44
CA LEU A 112 11.07 12.34 13.30
C LEU A 112 11.72 13.66 13.68
N GLU A 113 12.49 14.21 12.76
CA GLU A 113 13.20 15.49 12.94
C GLU A 113 12.41 16.64 12.32
N ALA A 114 12.26 17.74 13.09
CA ALA A 114 11.55 18.92 12.61
C ALA A 114 12.21 19.54 11.37
N GLY A 115 11.39 19.85 10.38
CA GLY A 115 11.84 20.46 9.13
C GLY A 115 12.41 19.47 8.10
N HIS A 116 12.52 18.18 8.43
CA HIS A 116 12.86 17.15 7.44
C HIS A 116 11.62 16.74 6.63
N GLU A 117 11.86 16.45 5.37
CA GLU A 117 10.87 15.88 4.46
C GLU A 117 10.98 14.35 4.48
N TYR A 118 9.85 13.70 4.62
CA TYR A 118 9.70 12.25 4.64
C TYR A 118 8.82 11.78 3.49
N THR A 119 9.04 10.55 3.07
CA THR A 119 8.14 9.88 2.14
C THR A 119 7.11 9.06 2.93
N LEU A 120 5.84 9.35 2.72
CA LEU A 120 4.74 8.59 3.30
C LEU A 120 4.24 7.59 2.26
N VAL A 121 4.26 6.32 2.62
CA VAL A 121 3.76 5.22 1.79
C VAL A 121 2.31 4.95 2.18
N LEU A 122 1.39 5.12 1.23
CA LEU A 122 -0.04 4.88 1.41
C LEU A 122 -0.53 3.85 0.39
N ARG A 123 -1.05 2.73 0.87
CA ARG A 123 -1.64 1.71 0.00
C ARG A 123 -2.98 2.18 -0.57
N PRO A 124 -3.30 1.87 -1.84
CA PRO A 124 -4.56 2.31 -2.47
C PRO A 124 -5.81 1.90 -1.70
N GLU A 125 -5.83 0.71 -1.10
CA GLU A 125 -6.96 0.18 -0.33
C GLU A 125 -7.08 0.75 1.08
N ALA A 126 -6.03 1.44 1.57
CA ALA A 126 -6.02 2.07 2.89
C ALA A 126 -6.64 3.47 2.88
N ALA A 127 -6.88 4.02 1.70
CA ALA A 127 -7.45 5.35 1.53
C ALA A 127 -8.92 5.30 1.11
N THR A 128 -9.68 6.31 1.51
CA THR A 128 -11.09 6.51 1.15
C THR A 128 -11.35 7.97 0.82
N LEU A 129 -12.47 8.24 0.12
CA LEU A 129 -12.93 9.60 -0.11
C LEU A 129 -14.02 9.99 0.88
N GLY A 130 -14.05 11.26 1.26
CA GLY A 130 -15.01 11.83 2.19
C GLY A 130 -15.32 13.30 1.90
N GLU A 131 -16.24 13.88 2.67
CA GLU A 131 -16.61 15.30 2.55
C GLU A 131 -15.83 16.17 3.53
N GLU A 132 -15.39 15.59 4.66
CA GLU A 132 -14.72 16.30 5.75
C GLU A 132 -13.46 15.55 6.20
N GLY A 133 -12.53 16.25 6.83
CA GLY A 133 -11.26 15.71 7.34
C GLY A 133 -10.28 15.36 6.22
N GLY A 134 -9.08 14.92 6.59
CA GLY A 134 -8.04 14.51 5.64
C GLY A 134 -7.53 15.62 4.71
N LEU A 135 -6.94 15.23 3.58
CA LEU A 135 -6.33 16.14 2.62
C LEU A 135 -7.34 16.58 1.54
N PRO A 136 -7.39 17.86 1.16
CA PRO A 136 -8.21 18.30 0.04
C PRO A 136 -7.72 17.65 -1.26
N CYS A 137 -8.64 17.14 -2.06
CA CYS A 137 -8.29 16.50 -3.33
C CYS A 137 -9.39 16.68 -4.37
N ARG A 138 -9.03 16.46 -5.64
CA ARG A 138 -9.95 16.49 -6.77
C ARG A 138 -9.89 15.18 -7.55
N VAL A 139 -11.03 14.58 -7.84
CA VAL A 139 -11.14 13.34 -8.61
C VAL A 139 -10.77 13.58 -10.07
N VAL A 140 -9.82 12.80 -10.59
CA VAL A 140 -9.40 12.82 -11.99
C VAL A 140 -9.76 11.54 -12.75
N LEU A 141 -10.02 10.45 -12.02
CA LEU A 141 -10.55 9.20 -12.57
C LEU A 141 -11.49 8.57 -11.55
N SER A 142 -12.60 8.01 -12.03
CA SER A 142 -13.56 7.24 -11.24
C SER A 142 -14.03 6.06 -12.09
N CYS A 143 -13.71 4.83 -11.70
CA CYS A 143 -13.94 3.64 -12.48
C CYS A 143 -14.46 2.49 -11.63
N PHE A 144 -15.64 1.96 -11.97
CA PHE A 144 -16.22 0.81 -11.27
C PHE A 144 -15.59 -0.50 -11.76
N MET A 145 -15.01 -1.25 -10.83
CA MET A 145 -14.30 -2.52 -11.08
C MET A 145 -15.06 -3.75 -10.55
N GLY A 146 -16.34 -3.61 -10.23
CA GLY A 146 -17.16 -4.67 -9.66
C GLY A 146 -17.06 -4.73 -8.13
N SER A 147 -16.02 -5.33 -7.60
CA SER A 147 -15.83 -5.46 -6.14
C SER A 147 -15.28 -4.19 -5.47
N TYR A 148 -14.72 -3.27 -6.22
CA TYR A 148 -14.20 -1.99 -5.73
C TYR A 148 -14.43 -0.88 -6.75
N GLN A 149 -14.36 0.36 -6.27
CA GLN A 149 -14.28 1.57 -7.07
C GLN A 149 -12.84 2.03 -7.08
N ASN A 150 -12.30 2.22 -8.28
CA ASN A 150 -10.95 2.74 -8.47
C ASN A 150 -11.03 4.24 -8.72
N TYR A 151 -10.28 5.01 -7.93
CA TYR A 151 -10.16 6.45 -8.08
C TYR A 151 -8.70 6.85 -8.30
N HIS A 152 -8.50 7.86 -9.14
CA HIS A 152 -7.31 8.68 -9.09
C HIS A 152 -7.71 10.08 -8.64
N VAL A 153 -6.99 10.64 -7.69
CA VAL A 153 -7.23 12.00 -7.20
C VAL A 153 -5.94 12.80 -7.20
N MET A 154 -6.07 14.10 -7.39
CA MET A 154 -4.95 15.04 -7.21
C MET A 154 -5.02 15.62 -5.80
N VAL A 155 -3.94 15.46 -5.05
CA VAL A 155 -3.68 16.14 -3.77
C VAL A 155 -2.56 17.13 -4.07
N GLY A 156 -2.89 18.42 -4.17
CA GLY A 156 -1.97 19.40 -4.76
C GLY A 156 -1.54 18.95 -6.16
N ASP A 157 -0.24 18.78 -6.37
CA ASP A 157 0.33 18.29 -7.63
C ASP A 157 0.60 16.78 -7.62
N THR A 158 0.29 16.07 -6.54
CA THR A 158 0.56 14.63 -6.38
C THR A 158 -0.67 13.81 -6.78
N LEU A 159 -0.47 12.86 -7.71
CA LEU A 159 -1.50 11.88 -8.09
C LEU A 159 -1.54 10.76 -7.05
N VAL A 160 -2.71 10.53 -6.47
CA VAL A 160 -2.96 9.45 -5.50
C VAL A 160 -4.03 8.51 -6.05
N LYS A 161 -3.74 7.23 -5.99
CA LYS A 161 -4.64 6.15 -6.44
C LYS A 161 -5.30 5.48 -5.26
N LEU A 162 -6.60 5.20 -5.37
CA LEU A 162 -7.39 4.53 -4.34
C LEU A 162 -8.18 3.37 -4.91
N SER A 163 -8.33 2.33 -4.09
CA SER A 163 -9.18 1.16 -4.37
C SER A 163 -10.20 1.01 -3.24
N GLU A 164 -11.33 1.68 -3.38
CA GLU A 164 -12.37 1.66 -2.35
C GLU A 164 -13.26 0.43 -2.47
N ASN A 165 -13.08 -0.52 -1.57
CA ASN A 165 -13.78 -1.79 -1.56
C ASN A 165 -15.28 -1.64 -1.25
N ASN A 166 -16.09 -2.54 -1.81
CA ASN A 166 -17.52 -2.67 -1.57
C ASN A 166 -18.30 -1.36 -1.81
N PRO A 167 -18.28 -0.80 -3.02
CA PRO A 167 -18.82 0.53 -3.31
C PRO A 167 -20.37 0.60 -3.31
N LYS A 168 -21.08 -0.53 -3.23
CA LYS A 168 -22.53 -0.62 -3.41
C LYS A 168 -23.34 0.38 -2.58
N ASN A 169 -22.91 0.64 -1.33
CA ASN A 169 -23.62 1.51 -0.39
C ASN A 169 -22.81 2.77 -0.05
N LYS A 170 -21.82 3.10 -0.86
CA LYS A 170 -20.98 4.29 -0.67
C LYS A 170 -21.32 5.35 -1.69
N ARG A 171 -21.06 6.60 -1.35
CA ARG A 171 -21.12 7.69 -2.32
C ARG A 171 -20.04 7.47 -3.38
N ILE A 172 -20.45 7.59 -4.64
CA ILE A 172 -19.52 7.59 -5.77
C ILE A 172 -19.24 9.03 -6.17
N TYR A 173 -17.97 9.39 -6.18
CA TYR A 173 -17.48 10.70 -6.57
C TYR A 173 -17.22 10.72 -8.08
N ALA A 174 -17.68 11.78 -8.75
CA ALA A 174 -17.49 11.97 -10.18
C ALA A 174 -16.15 12.63 -10.50
N VAL A 175 -15.68 12.45 -11.74
CA VAL A 175 -14.51 13.18 -12.24
C VAL A 175 -14.75 14.68 -12.19
N GLY A 176 -13.77 15.43 -11.68
CA GLY A 176 -13.82 16.87 -11.45
C GLY A 176 -14.35 17.28 -10.08
N GLU A 177 -14.94 16.36 -9.32
CA GLU A 177 -15.49 16.63 -7.99
C GLU A 177 -14.37 16.85 -6.97
N GLU A 178 -14.55 17.86 -6.11
CA GLU A 178 -13.69 18.14 -4.98
C GLU A 178 -14.17 17.36 -3.76
N CYS A 179 -13.24 16.75 -3.05
CA CYS A 179 -13.50 15.90 -1.88
C CYS A 179 -12.28 15.87 -0.95
N ARG A 180 -12.28 14.97 0.00
CA ARG A 180 -11.19 14.78 0.95
C ARG A 180 -10.64 13.36 0.87
N LEU A 181 -9.33 13.26 0.74
CA LEU A 181 -8.60 12.00 0.88
C LEU A 181 -8.43 11.69 2.36
N ARG A 182 -8.96 10.54 2.79
CA ARG A 182 -8.96 10.08 4.18
C ARG A 182 -8.28 8.74 4.30
N PHE A 183 -7.56 8.54 5.37
CA PHE A 183 -6.93 7.26 5.73
C PHE A 183 -6.75 7.19 7.25
N ASP A 184 -6.59 5.97 7.76
CA ASP A 184 -6.22 5.77 9.15
C ASP A 184 -4.76 6.18 9.37
N PRO A 185 -4.42 6.95 10.41
CA PRO A 185 -3.04 7.27 10.76
C PRO A 185 -2.10 6.07 10.85
N ASP A 186 -2.61 4.91 11.27
CA ASP A 186 -1.84 3.67 11.41
C ASP A 186 -1.65 2.93 10.06
N ALA A 187 -2.36 3.35 9.00
CA ALA A 187 -2.25 2.76 7.66
C ALA A 187 -1.16 3.40 6.78
N VAL A 188 -0.47 4.40 7.29
CA VAL A 188 0.62 5.11 6.60
C VAL A 188 1.96 4.68 7.17
N HIS A 189 2.85 4.25 6.28
CA HIS A 189 4.24 3.97 6.66
C HIS A 189 5.15 5.15 6.28
N VAL A 190 6.01 5.56 7.21
CA VAL A 190 6.95 6.70 7.02
C VAL A 190 8.34 6.15 6.73
N LEU A 191 8.94 6.57 5.59
CA LEU A 191 10.29 6.23 5.15
C LEU A 191 11.26 7.37 5.40
#